data_7ee4bd18a708f9636507975e42b37ac6
#
_entry.id   7ee4bd18a708f9636507975e42b37ac6
#
_cell.length_a   1.000
_cell.length_b   1.000
_cell.length_c   1.000
_cell.angle_alpha   90.00
_cell.angle_beta   90.00
_cell.angle_gamma   90.00
#
_symmetry.space_group_name_H-M   'P 1'
#
loop_
_entity.id
_entity.type
_entity.pdbx_description
1 polymer ?
#
loop_
_entity_poly.entity_id
_entity_poly.type
_entity_poly.pdbx_seq_one_letter_code
_entity_poly.pdbx_strand_id
1 'polypeptide(L)'
;MNPNGQSAAHDLLGRTLKNGWKVVKRLEKPPGSTGGFFSVCYIVENEETSAFLKALNFQSFFQLFKGTGKSIVDILTEQTNAYKFEKDLLIRCKNSKLSKVSMILDEGEEEVEGHIISNVPYLIFEMAEGDIRSHLNFSQDVDIIWKLKSVHSVAVGLKQLHSIEIGHQDLKPSNILLYEEKGISKIGDLGRSLCKDIQAPHEDGGDFPGDFTYAPPEFLYRYIDPNWNNRVKATDLYLFGSLIVFYFTGTNMTSLISKNMNTDFRWDKWNGSFFDVKDYLIDGFYKAIREFKNHISNKLLADDLGSILEYCCFPYPEKRGHPKNAQTLRTQYDFERIISTLDLLSRRAIFTLKYN
;
A
#
# COMPACT_ATOMS: atom_id res chain seq x y z
N MET A 1 0.12 -0.92 38.63
CA MET A 1 -0.32 -1.73 37.45
C MET A 1 -1.68 -1.23 37.03
N ASN A 2 -1.83 -0.81 35.81
CA ASN A 2 -3.09 -0.28 35.30
C ASN A 2 -4.15 -1.40 35.34
N PRO A 3 -5.30 -1.25 36.05
CA PRO A 3 -6.26 -2.33 36.25
C PRO A 3 -6.95 -2.78 34.94
N ASN A 4 -6.83 -2.03 33.86
CA ASN A 4 -7.50 -2.30 32.59
C ASN A 4 -6.63 -3.07 31.56
N GLY A 5 -5.38 -3.44 31.87
CA GLY A 5 -4.51 -4.19 30.95
C GLY A 5 -4.18 -3.48 29.62
N GLN A 6 -4.46 -2.17 29.53
CA GLN A 6 -4.18 -1.37 28.35
C GLN A 6 -2.71 -0.94 28.30
N SER A 7 -2.14 -0.80 27.11
CA SER A 7 -0.76 -0.34 26.92
C SER A 7 -0.63 1.17 27.08
N ALA A 8 0.59 1.64 27.35
CA ALA A 8 0.95 3.05 27.40
C ALA A 8 0.47 3.85 26.16
N ALA A 9 0.49 3.21 24.97
CA ALA A 9 0.02 3.82 23.75
C ALA A 9 -1.49 4.20 23.77
N HIS A 10 -2.29 3.65 24.69
CA HIS A 10 -3.71 4.00 24.85
C HIS A 10 -3.96 5.22 25.73
N ASP A 11 -2.97 5.64 26.52
CA ASP A 11 -3.11 6.68 27.53
C ASP A 11 -2.46 8.02 27.13
N LEU A 12 -2.38 8.28 25.82
CA LEU A 12 -1.89 9.56 25.29
C LEU A 12 -2.95 10.66 25.23
N LEU A 13 -4.25 10.32 25.26
CA LEU A 13 -5.33 11.29 25.13
C LEU A 13 -5.25 12.41 26.18
N GLY A 14 -5.36 13.66 25.76
CA GLY A 14 -5.29 14.86 26.60
C GLY A 14 -3.89 15.35 26.95
N ARG A 15 -2.83 14.58 26.59
CA ARG A 15 -1.44 15.00 26.83
C ARG A 15 -0.97 16.01 25.80
N THR A 16 -0.04 16.85 26.23
CA THR A 16 0.80 17.64 25.32
C THR A 16 2.14 16.93 25.22
N LEU A 17 2.50 16.50 24.00
CA LEU A 17 3.74 15.77 23.73
C LEU A 17 4.95 16.70 23.84
N LYS A 18 6.15 16.11 23.98
CA LYS A 18 7.42 16.86 24.16
C LYS A 18 7.69 17.89 23.06
N ASN A 19 7.20 17.63 21.85
CA ASN A 19 7.33 18.52 20.68
C ASN A 19 6.15 19.49 20.49
N GLY A 20 5.29 19.67 21.52
CA GLY A 20 4.24 20.68 21.56
C GLY A 20 2.89 20.26 20.96
N TRP A 21 2.76 19.08 20.37
CA TRP A 21 1.51 18.57 19.86
C TRP A 21 0.56 18.14 21.00
N LYS A 22 -0.69 18.60 21.01
CA LYS A 22 -1.72 18.19 21.95
C LYS A 22 -2.55 17.05 21.39
N VAL A 23 -2.67 15.95 22.12
CA VAL A 23 -3.48 14.78 21.72
C VAL A 23 -4.94 15.04 22.06
N VAL A 24 -5.77 15.30 21.05
CA VAL A 24 -7.15 15.80 21.27
C VAL A 24 -8.22 14.73 21.11
N LYS A 25 -7.98 13.70 20.29
CA LYS A 25 -8.97 12.65 20.04
C LYS A 25 -8.30 11.33 19.70
N ARG A 26 -8.78 10.24 20.33
CA ARG A 26 -8.44 8.89 19.91
C ARG A 26 -9.33 8.48 18.74
N LEU A 27 -8.72 7.88 17.72
CA LEU A 27 -9.44 7.31 16.58
C LEU A 27 -9.77 5.85 16.87
N GLU A 28 -11.04 5.51 16.74
CA GLU A 28 -11.49 4.13 16.81
C GLU A 28 -11.33 3.47 15.43
N LYS A 29 -10.94 2.20 15.45
CA LYS A 29 -10.79 1.45 14.20
C LYS A 29 -12.15 0.95 13.75
N PRO A 30 -12.48 1.08 12.45
CA PRO A 30 -13.67 0.44 11.90
C PRO A 30 -13.62 -1.07 12.11
N PRO A 31 -14.74 -1.73 12.39
CA PRO A 31 -14.81 -3.18 12.45
C PRO A 31 -14.27 -3.81 11.15
N GLY A 32 -13.39 -4.82 11.27
CA GLY A 32 -12.80 -5.51 10.12
C GLY A 32 -11.59 -4.82 9.47
N SER A 33 -11.09 -3.70 10.01
CA SER A 33 -9.85 -3.11 9.52
C SER A 33 -8.65 -3.97 9.93
N THR A 34 -7.85 -4.39 8.95
CA THR A 34 -6.62 -5.19 9.18
C THR A 34 -5.42 -4.34 9.58
N GLY A 35 -5.45 -3.04 9.26
CA GLY A 35 -4.42 -2.08 9.64
C GLY A 35 -4.52 -1.65 11.10
N GLY A 36 -3.38 -1.35 11.73
CA GLY A 36 -3.34 -0.68 13.04
C GLY A 36 -3.57 -1.58 14.27
N PHE A 37 -3.46 -2.91 14.18
CA PHE A 37 -3.38 -3.77 15.37
C PHE A 37 -2.17 -3.39 16.23
N PHE A 38 -1.10 -2.98 15.58
CA PHE A 38 0.19 -2.65 16.18
C PHE A 38 0.37 -1.16 16.54
N SER A 39 -0.65 -0.35 16.36
CA SER A 39 -0.62 1.08 16.67
C SER A 39 -1.95 1.57 17.24
N VAL A 40 -1.90 2.60 18.06
CA VAL A 40 -3.05 3.40 18.49
C VAL A 40 -2.98 4.72 17.76
N CYS A 41 -4.10 5.12 17.14
CA CYS A 41 -4.15 6.31 16.31
C CYS A 41 -4.89 7.45 17.01
N TYR A 42 -4.41 8.67 16.80
CA TYR A 42 -4.98 9.87 17.41
C TYR A 42 -5.03 11.01 16.39
N ILE A 43 -5.89 11.98 16.68
CA ILE A 43 -5.80 13.35 16.16
C ILE A 43 -4.98 14.15 17.17
N VAL A 44 -4.00 14.88 16.67
CA VAL A 44 -3.20 15.83 17.43
C VAL A 44 -3.29 17.21 16.81
N GLU A 45 -3.13 18.25 17.63
CA GLU A 45 -3.20 19.63 17.20
C GLU A 45 -2.03 20.43 17.76
N ASN A 46 -1.56 21.38 17.00
CA ASN A 46 -0.72 22.47 17.46
C ASN A 46 -1.39 23.81 17.10
N GLU A 47 -0.69 24.94 17.28
CA GLU A 47 -1.25 26.27 17.00
C GLU A 47 -1.63 26.49 15.53
N GLU A 48 -1.07 25.71 14.60
CA GLU A 48 -1.21 25.94 13.16
C GLU A 48 -2.14 24.94 12.48
N THR A 49 -2.19 23.68 12.95
CA THR A 49 -2.86 22.61 12.20
C THR A 49 -3.25 21.41 13.07
N SER A 50 -4.18 20.61 12.55
CA SER A 50 -4.48 19.26 13.03
C SER A 50 -3.69 18.22 12.23
N ALA A 51 -3.29 17.13 12.87
CA ALA A 51 -2.48 16.08 12.28
C ALA A 51 -2.89 14.68 12.78
N PHE A 52 -2.47 13.65 12.04
CA PHE A 52 -2.68 12.24 12.40
C PHE A 52 -1.45 11.69 13.13
N LEU A 53 -1.65 11.14 14.32
CA LEU A 53 -0.60 10.50 15.10
C LEU A 53 -0.79 8.97 15.12
N LYS A 54 0.28 8.25 14.79
CA LYS A 54 0.41 6.78 14.86
C LYS A 54 1.35 6.43 16.00
N ALA A 55 0.79 5.99 17.17
CA ALA A 55 1.56 5.57 18.34
C ALA A 55 1.81 4.07 18.32
N LEU A 56 3.06 3.63 18.47
CA LEU A 56 3.43 2.20 18.47
C LEU A 56 2.92 1.51 19.74
N ASN A 57 2.22 0.38 19.56
CA ASN A 57 1.66 -0.41 20.65
C ASN A 57 2.43 -1.71 20.87
N PHE A 58 3.49 -1.67 21.66
CA PHE A 58 4.31 -2.85 21.96
C PHE A 58 3.53 -4.01 22.60
N GLN A 59 2.50 -3.71 23.38
CA GLN A 59 1.74 -4.76 24.08
C GLN A 59 0.96 -5.66 23.13
N SER A 60 0.49 -5.15 21.99
CA SER A 60 -0.21 -5.96 20.99
C SER A 60 0.71 -7.02 20.38
N PHE A 61 2.00 -6.73 20.25
CA PHE A 61 2.98 -7.70 19.75
C PHE A 61 3.21 -8.85 20.75
N PHE A 62 3.25 -8.55 22.03
CA PHE A 62 3.36 -9.62 23.05
C PHE A 62 2.14 -10.56 23.04
N GLN A 63 0.96 -10.01 22.80
CA GLN A 63 -0.25 -10.82 22.65
C GLN A 63 -0.19 -11.71 21.41
N LEU A 64 0.27 -11.15 20.27
CA LEU A 64 0.40 -11.87 19.00
C LEU A 64 1.40 -13.03 19.08
N PHE A 65 2.56 -12.78 19.70
CA PHE A 65 3.64 -13.77 19.79
C PHE A 65 3.56 -14.65 21.05
N LYS A 66 2.49 -14.55 21.83
CA LYS A 66 2.26 -15.42 22.99
C LYS A 66 2.20 -16.89 22.57
N GLY A 67 3.08 -17.70 23.13
CA GLY A 67 3.15 -19.13 22.82
C GLY A 67 4.02 -19.50 21.60
N THR A 68 4.61 -18.56 20.89
CA THR A 68 5.50 -18.84 19.75
C THR A 68 6.94 -19.17 20.14
N GLY A 69 7.30 -19.01 21.42
CA GLY A 69 8.68 -19.19 21.92
C GLY A 69 9.61 -18.00 21.71
N LYS A 70 9.16 -16.93 21.05
CA LYS A 70 9.95 -15.69 20.92
C LYS A 70 10.15 -15.02 22.28
N SER A 71 11.36 -14.54 22.54
CA SER A 71 11.64 -13.77 23.76
C SER A 71 11.04 -12.35 23.67
N ILE A 72 10.76 -11.74 24.82
CA ILE A 72 10.31 -10.34 24.88
C ILE A 72 11.34 -9.41 24.25
N VAL A 73 12.62 -9.69 24.43
CA VAL A 73 13.74 -8.89 23.89
C VAL A 73 13.74 -8.96 22.37
N ASP A 74 13.54 -10.14 21.78
CA ASP A 74 13.49 -10.30 20.32
C ASP A 74 12.31 -9.54 19.74
N ILE A 75 11.11 -9.65 20.35
CA ILE A 75 9.91 -8.93 19.93
C ILE A 75 10.13 -7.41 19.96
N LEU A 76 10.67 -6.87 21.07
CA LEU A 76 10.97 -5.45 21.20
C LEU A 76 11.99 -4.98 20.15
N THR A 77 13.02 -5.77 19.93
CA THR A 77 14.07 -5.46 18.94
C THR A 77 13.50 -5.41 17.53
N GLU A 78 12.74 -6.43 17.12
CA GLU A 78 12.09 -6.48 15.81
C GLU A 78 11.16 -5.28 15.59
N GLN A 79 10.32 -4.94 16.58
CA GLN A 79 9.37 -3.84 16.44
C GLN A 79 10.04 -2.47 16.48
N THR A 80 11.08 -2.32 17.28
CA THR A 80 11.88 -1.08 17.29
C THR A 80 12.60 -0.89 15.96
N ASN A 81 13.15 -1.95 15.39
CA ASN A 81 13.80 -1.90 14.08
C ASN A 81 12.79 -1.58 12.97
N ALA A 82 11.58 -2.18 13.01
CA ALA A 82 10.51 -1.89 12.05
C ALA A 82 10.07 -0.42 12.13
N TYR A 83 9.89 0.12 13.33
CA TYR A 83 9.58 1.54 13.54
C TYR A 83 10.68 2.46 13.00
N LYS A 84 11.96 2.18 13.32
CA LYS A 84 13.10 2.97 12.85
C LYS A 84 13.18 2.93 11.32
N PHE A 85 13.02 1.76 10.73
CA PHE A 85 13.03 1.59 9.28
C PHE A 85 11.93 2.43 8.61
N GLU A 86 10.66 2.31 9.06
CA GLU A 86 9.54 3.11 8.54
C GLU A 86 9.83 4.62 8.68
N LYS A 87 10.32 5.05 9.85
CA LYS A 87 10.70 6.45 10.10
C LYS A 87 11.77 6.94 9.13
N ASP A 88 12.84 6.20 8.94
CA ASP A 88 13.96 6.58 8.08
C ASP A 88 13.52 6.71 6.62
N LEU A 89 12.66 5.80 6.13
CA LEU A 89 12.06 5.91 4.80
C LEU A 89 11.17 7.16 4.66
N LEU A 90 10.33 7.45 5.65
CA LEU A 90 9.46 8.64 5.65
C LEU A 90 10.27 9.94 5.64
N ILE A 91 11.35 10.03 6.43
CA ILE A 91 12.27 11.16 6.44
C ILE A 91 12.95 11.29 5.06
N ARG A 92 13.39 10.19 4.47
CA ARG A 92 13.96 10.17 3.10
C ARG A 92 12.96 10.70 2.07
N CYS A 93 11.69 10.29 2.13
CA CYS A 93 10.63 10.80 1.27
C CYS A 93 10.41 12.31 1.46
N LYS A 94 10.37 12.79 2.72
CA LYS A 94 10.24 14.21 3.06
C LYS A 94 11.40 15.03 2.50
N ASN A 95 12.63 14.60 2.72
CA ASN A 95 13.84 15.26 2.23
C ASN A 95 13.91 15.30 0.70
N SER A 96 13.40 14.27 0.03
CA SER A 96 13.28 14.19 -1.42
C SER A 96 12.04 14.91 -1.97
N LYS A 97 11.22 15.53 -1.12
CA LYS A 97 10.02 16.31 -1.46
C LYS A 97 9.00 15.52 -2.30
N LEU A 98 8.75 14.27 -1.94
CA LEU A 98 7.80 13.43 -2.66
C LEU A 98 6.37 13.91 -2.41
N SER A 99 5.73 14.49 -3.43
CA SER A 99 4.44 15.16 -3.29
C SER A 99 3.23 14.20 -3.28
N LYS A 100 3.43 12.94 -3.69
CA LYS A 100 2.37 11.91 -3.76
C LYS A 100 2.57 10.77 -2.75
N VAL A 101 3.39 11.00 -1.74
CA VAL A 101 3.54 10.15 -0.55
C VAL A 101 3.07 10.97 0.65
N SER A 102 2.37 10.34 1.59
CA SER A 102 1.90 10.98 2.84
C SER A 102 3.10 11.51 3.62
N MET A 103 3.03 12.79 3.97
CA MET A 103 4.16 13.49 4.57
C MET A 103 4.20 13.29 6.08
N ILE A 104 5.36 12.87 6.59
CA ILE A 104 5.64 12.95 8.02
C ILE A 104 5.90 14.40 8.41
N LEU A 105 5.13 14.88 9.39
CA LEU A 105 5.30 16.23 9.95
C LEU A 105 6.34 16.21 11.06
N ASP A 106 6.20 15.24 11.98
CA ASP A 106 7.03 15.14 13.18
C ASP A 106 7.13 13.69 13.68
N GLU A 107 8.03 13.43 14.63
CA GLU A 107 8.22 12.14 15.28
C GLU A 107 8.74 12.31 16.70
N GLY A 108 8.57 11.32 17.55
CA GLY A 108 9.09 11.37 18.91
C GLY A 108 8.77 10.16 19.74
N GLU A 109 9.08 10.31 21.03
CA GLU A 109 8.81 9.30 22.05
C GLU A 109 8.24 9.99 23.29
N GLU A 110 7.13 9.47 23.81
CA GLU A 110 6.47 9.98 24.99
C GLU A 110 6.54 8.97 26.13
N GLU A 111 6.86 9.43 27.34
CA GLU A 111 6.87 8.59 28.51
C GLU A 111 5.52 8.63 29.24
N VAL A 112 4.91 7.47 29.41
CA VAL A 112 3.62 7.30 30.09
C VAL A 112 3.83 6.42 31.32
N GLU A 113 3.93 7.06 32.48
CA GLU A 113 4.15 6.38 33.76
C GLU A 113 3.05 5.36 34.09
N GLY A 114 3.39 4.35 34.89
CA GLY A 114 2.46 3.32 35.37
C GLY A 114 2.33 2.09 34.46
N HIS A 115 3.06 2.03 33.36
CA HIS A 115 3.12 0.89 32.46
C HIS A 115 4.48 0.16 32.51
N ILE A 116 4.48 -1.16 32.26
CA ILE A 116 5.72 -1.97 32.20
C ILE A 116 6.65 -1.44 31.09
N ILE A 117 6.04 -1.06 29.95
CA ILE A 117 6.73 -0.35 28.86
C ILE A 117 6.10 1.04 28.80
N SER A 118 6.76 1.99 29.42
CA SER A 118 6.29 3.38 29.55
C SER A 118 6.56 4.20 28.31
N ASN A 119 7.59 3.85 27.51
CA ASN A 119 8.00 4.62 26.35
C ASN A 119 7.12 4.29 25.14
N VAL A 120 6.52 5.31 24.50
CA VAL A 120 5.62 5.22 23.37
C VAL A 120 6.21 5.98 22.20
N PRO A 121 6.88 5.30 21.25
CA PRO A 121 7.29 5.92 19.99
C PRO A 121 6.08 6.29 19.14
N TYR A 122 6.14 7.44 18.45
CA TYR A 122 5.06 7.89 17.58
C TYR A 122 5.58 8.59 16.33
N LEU A 123 4.75 8.56 15.30
CA LEU A 123 4.92 9.30 14.05
C LEU A 123 3.69 10.21 13.85
N ILE A 124 3.91 11.45 13.43
CA ILE A 124 2.86 12.42 13.14
C ILE A 124 2.86 12.74 11.64
N PHE A 125 1.70 12.60 11.02
CA PHE A 125 1.48 12.79 9.59
C PHE A 125 0.52 13.92 9.31
N GLU A 126 0.58 14.48 8.09
CA GLU A 126 -0.48 15.33 7.58
C GLU A 126 -1.84 14.63 7.66
N MET A 127 -2.90 15.39 7.97
CA MET A 127 -4.24 14.84 8.10
C MET A 127 -4.83 14.50 6.74
N ALA A 128 -5.27 13.24 6.58
CA ALA A 128 -6.08 12.78 5.45
C ALA A 128 -7.56 12.70 5.86
N GLU A 129 -8.46 12.93 4.91
CA GLU A 129 -9.90 12.83 5.15
C GLU A 129 -10.42 11.39 5.14
N GLY A 130 -9.64 10.46 4.61
CA GLY A 130 -9.98 9.04 4.54
C GLY A 130 -9.03 8.25 3.65
N ASP A 131 -9.47 7.06 3.27
CA ASP A 131 -8.76 6.17 2.35
C ASP A 131 -9.67 5.69 1.21
N ILE A 132 -9.06 5.13 0.17
CA ILE A 132 -9.80 4.66 -1.03
C ILE A 132 -10.76 3.51 -0.70
N ARG A 133 -10.45 2.63 0.26
CA ARG A 133 -11.33 1.52 0.61
C ARG A 133 -12.66 2.04 1.17
N SER A 134 -12.58 3.03 2.05
CA SER A 134 -13.75 3.66 2.68
C SER A 134 -14.52 4.52 1.67
N HIS A 135 -13.83 5.25 0.80
CA HIS A 135 -14.43 6.14 -0.18
C HIS A 135 -15.16 5.38 -1.30
N LEU A 136 -14.54 4.31 -1.83
CA LEU A 136 -15.12 3.44 -2.83
C LEU A 136 -15.91 2.30 -2.15
N ASN A 137 -16.93 2.63 -1.38
CA ASN A 137 -17.78 1.61 -0.73
C ASN A 137 -18.73 0.89 -1.69
N PHE A 138 -18.69 1.25 -3.00
CA PHE A 138 -19.50 0.69 -4.09
C PHE A 138 -21.02 0.77 -3.92
N SER A 139 -21.48 1.52 -2.93
CA SER A 139 -22.91 1.85 -2.73
C SER A 139 -23.33 3.12 -3.46
N GLN A 140 -22.38 3.90 -3.97
CA GLN A 140 -22.59 5.16 -4.69
C GLN A 140 -21.73 5.17 -5.96
N ASP A 141 -22.23 5.81 -7.02
CA ASP A 141 -21.45 6.06 -8.24
C ASP A 141 -20.40 7.15 -7.95
N VAL A 142 -19.13 6.75 -7.95
CA VAL A 142 -18.00 7.67 -7.87
C VAL A 142 -17.60 8.07 -9.28
N ASP A 143 -17.43 9.38 -9.50
CA ASP A 143 -17.08 9.95 -10.80
C ASP A 143 -15.81 9.30 -11.39
N ILE A 144 -15.90 8.94 -12.67
CA ILE A 144 -14.84 8.28 -13.43
C ILE A 144 -13.58 9.17 -13.56
N ILE A 145 -13.77 10.49 -13.67
CA ILE A 145 -12.66 11.45 -13.76
C ILE A 145 -11.90 11.46 -12.44
N TRP A 146 -12.65 11.44 -11.34
CA TRP A 146 -12.05 11.35 -10.00
C TRP A 146 -11.24 10.05 -9.84
N LYS A 147 -11.80 8.89 -10.23
CA LYS A 147 -11.07 7.62 -10.21
C LYS A 147 -9.77 7.69 -11.01
N LEU A 148 -9.82 8.20 -12.24
CA LEU A 148 -8.64 8.33 -13.11
C LEU A 148 -7.58 9.26 -12.53
N LYS A 149 -7.97 10.41 -11.96
CA LYS A 149 -7.05 11.35 -11.30
C LYS A 149 -6.42 10.77 -10.05
N SER A 150 -7.19 10.00 -9.27
CA SER A 150 -6.68 9.33 -8.08
C SER A 150 -5.65 8.27 -8.46
N VAL A 151 -5.97 7.38 -9.40
CA VAL A 151 -5.03 6.37 -9.93
C VAL A 151 -3.78 7.02 -10.54
N HIS A 152 -3.94 8.12 -11.29
CA HIS A 152 -2.81 8.90 -11.80
C HIS A 152 -1.90 9.41 -10.66
N SER A 153 -2.48 9.92 -9.57
CA SER A 153 -1.70 10.39 -8.41
C SER A 153 -0.91 9.26 -7.77
N VAL A 154 -1.48 8.05 -7.67
CA VAL A 154 -0.79 6.85 -7.17
C VAL A 154 0.37 6.44 -8.09
N ALA A 155 0.16 6.44 -9.42
CA ALA A 155 1.24 6.15 -10.37
C ALA A 155 2.42 7.12 -10.24
N VAL A 156 2.13 8.41 -10.05
CA VAL A 156 3.16 9.43 -9.77
C VAL A 156 3.87 9.14 -8.45
N GLY A 157 3.13 8.75 -7.39
CA GLY A 157 3.70 8.40 -6.09
C GLY A 157 4.67 7.21 -6.17
N LEU A 158 4.29 6.14 -6.88
CA LEU A 158 5.17 4.99 -7.09
C LEU A 158 6.41 5.36 -7.91
N LYS A 159 6.26 6.18 -8.95
CA LYS A 159 7.42 6.70 -9.70
C LYS A 159 8.35 7.50 -8.79
N GLN A 160 7.81 8.34 -7.91
CA GLN A 160 8.59 9.09 -6.92
C GLN A 160 9.35 8.17 -5.96
N LEU A 161 8.69 7.14 -5.39
CA LEU A 161 9.34 6.14 -4.52
C LEU A 161 10.45 5.39 -5.25
N HIS A 162 10.18 4.90 -6.47
CA HIS A 162 11.16 4.20 -7.28
C HIS A 162 12.37 5.07 -7.66
N SER A 163 12.21 6.40 -7.76
CA SER A 163 13.32 7.32 -8.06
C SER A 163 14.33 7.44 -6.93
N ILE A 164 13.94 7.07 -5.72
CA ILE A 164 14.80 7.03 -4.53
C ILE A 164 15.03 5.58 -4.04
N GLU A 165 14.86 4.61 -4.96
CA GLU A 165 15.11 3.17 -4.75
C GLU A 165 14.28 2.55 -3.59
N ILE A 166 13.05 3.03 -3.40
CA ILE A 166 12.06 2.46 -2.49
C ILE A 166 10.95 1.80 -3.30
N GLY A 167 10.63 0.52 -2.99
CA GLY A 167 9.42 -0.16 -3.42
C GLY A 167 8.40 -0.23 -2.30
N HIS A 168 7.13 0.04 -2.59
CA HIS A 168 6.08 0.12 -1.56
C HIS A 168 5.68 -1.26 -1.00
N GLN A 169 5.53 -2.26 -1.85
CA GLN A 169 5.27 -3.67 -1.57
C GLN A 169 3.94 -4.03 -0.88
N ASP A 170 3.18 -3.07 -0.34
CA ASP A 170 1.86 -3.29 0.29
C ASP A 170 0.82 -2.30 -0.24
N LEU A 171 0.86 -2.02 -1.56
CA LEU A 171 -0.10 -1.10 -2.18
C LEU A 171 -1.49 -1.75 -2.23
N LYS A 172 -2.44 -1.16 -1.49
CA LYS A 172 -3.83 -1.60 -1.41
C LYS A 172 -4.74 -0.41 -1.12
N PRO A 173 -6.07 -0.53 -1.30
CA PRO A 173 -6.98 0.62 -1.18
C PRO A 173 -6.91 1.37 0.16
N SER A 174 -6.68 0.66 1.28
CA SER A 174 -6.54 1.29 2.61
C SER A 174 -5.23 2.07 2.79
N ASN A 175 -4.24 1.87 1.93
CA ASN A 175 -2.96 2.57 1.96
C ASN A 175 -2.90 3.74 0.97
N ILE A 176 -4.03 4.06 0.31
CA ILE A 176 -4.17 5.26 -0.52
C ILE A 176 -5.04 6.25 0.21
N LEU A 177 -4.42 7.33 0.67
CA LEU A 177 -5.02 8.36 1.49
C LEU A 177 -5.58 9.49 0.63
N LEU A 178 -6.71 10.05 1.05
CA LEU A 178 -7.42 11.11 0.37
C LEU A 178 -7.18 12.46 1.03
N TYR A 179 -6.95 13.45 0.17
CA TYR A 179 -6.82 14.86 0.50
C TYR A 179 -7.78 15.62 -0.42
N GLU A 180 -9.08 15.57 -0.09
CA GLU A 180 -10.17 16.04 -0.96
C GLU A 180 -10.10 17.55 -1.21
N GLU A 181 -9.79 18.34 -0.18
CA GLU A 181 -9.59 19.78 -0.34
C GLU A 181 -8.51 20.11 -1.37
N LYS A 182 -7.48 19.25 -1.49
CA LYS A 182 -6.40 19.38 -2.47
C LYS A 182 -6.70 18.66 -3.79
N GLY A 183 -7.80 17.87 -3.85
CA GLY A 183 -8.16 17.04 -5.00
C GLY A 183 -7.10 16.01 -5.37
N ILE A 184 -6.37 15.46 -4.39
CA ILE A 184 -5.26 14.53 -4.62
C ILE A 184 -5.37 13.29 -3.74
N SER A 185 -4.78 12.19 -4.24
CA SER A 185 -4.51 10.98 -3.45
C SER A 185 -3.02 10.83 -3.23
N LYS A 186 -2.63 10.31 -2.07
CA LYS A 186 -1.23 10.02 -1.73
C LYS A 186 -1.09 8.59 -1.21
N ILE A 187 0.08 8.02 -1.43
CA ILE A 187 0.47 6.73 -0.87
C ILE A 187 0.83 6.91 0.60
N GLY A 188 0.26 6.07 1.48
CA GLY A 188 0.58 6.00 2.91
C GLY A 188 1.16 4.65 3.29
N ASP A 189 1.60 4.53 4.55
CA ASP A 189 2.07 3.30 5.20
C ASP A 189 3.26 2.63 4.50
N LEU A 190 4.48 3.10 4.80
CA LEU A 190 5.73 2.52 4.29
C LEU A 190 6.30 1.39 5.16
N GLY A 191 5.54 0.91 6.14
CA GLY A 191 6.03 -0.09 7.11
C GLY A 191 6.37 -1.46 6.50
N ARG A 192 5.93 -1.75 5.26
CA ARG A 192 6.22 -2.98 4.51
C ARG A 192 7.06 -2.74 3.26
N SER A 193 7.56 -1.53 3.08
CA SER A 193 8.40 -1.17 1.93
C SER A 193 9.73 -1.91 1.93
N LEU A 194 10.34 -2.01 0.76
CA LEU A 194 11.71 -2.47 0.58
C LEU A 194 12.56 -1.32 0.03
N CYS A 195 13.80 -1.21 0.50
CA CYS A 195 14.73 -0.20 0.06
C CYS A 195 16.04 -0.86 -0.36
N LYS A 196 16.60 -0.46 -1.51
CA LYS A 196 17.75 -1.13 -2.10
C LYS A 196 19.02 -1.02 -1.27
N ASP A 197 19.19 0.09 -0.54
CA ASP A 197 20.37 0.43 0.24
C ASP A 197 20.15 0.35 1.76
N ILE A 198 18.95 0.02 2.21
CA ILE A 198 18.60 -0.16 3.62
C ILE A 198 17.87 -1.50 3.77
N GLN A 199 18.46 -2.43 4.50
CA GLN A 199 17.82 -3.73 4.75
C GLN A 199 16.56 -3.56 5.58
N ALA A 200 15.44 -4.07 5.07
CA ALA A 200 14.18 -4.08 5.77
C ALA A 200 14.14 -5.20 6.84
N PRO A 201 13.62 -4.94 8.05
CA PRO A 201 13.54 -5.95 9.10
C PRO A 201 12.70 -7.19 8.73
N HIS A 202 11.85 -7.07 7.72
CA HIS A 202 10.94 -8.12 7.23
C HIS A 202 11.41 -8.75 5.91
N GLU A 203 12.62 -8.44 5.43
CA GLU A 203 13.18 -8.99 4.17
C GLU A 203 13.80 -10.39 4.37
N ASP A 204 13.93 -10.83 5.60
CA ASP A 204 14.50 -12.14 5.94
C ASP A 204 13.55 -13.27 5.50
N GLY A 205 14.00 -14.10 4.56
CA GLY A 205 13.24 -15.26 4.07
C GLY A 205 12.64 -15.13 2.67
N GLY A 206 12.60 -13.93 2.09
CA GLY A 206 12.11 -13.70 0.71
C GLY A 206 10.60 -13.82 0.54
N ASP A 207 9.84 -13.91 1.62
CA ASP A 207 8.38 -13.90 1.57
C ASP A 207 7.84 -12.55 1.08
N PHE A 208 6.61 -12.57 0.55
CA PHE A 208 5.93 -11.33 0.17
C PHE A 208 5.68 -10.47 1.42
N PRO A 209 6.19 -9.23 1.47
CA PRO A 209 6.10 -8.42 2.70
C PRO A 209 4.71 -7.83 2.95
N GLY A 210 3.88 -7.69 1.91
CA GLY A 210 2.57 -7.06 1.94
C GLY A 210 1.42 -7.98 2.30
N ASP A 211 0.20 -7.54 2.00
CA ASP A 211 -1.04 -8.31 2.20
C ASP A 211 -1.16 -9.42 1.13
N PHE A 212 -1.10 -10.68 1.57
CA PHE A 212 -1.16 -11.86 0.68
C PHE A 212 -2.43 -11.92 -0.18
N THR A 213 -3.51 -11.25 0.19
CA THR A 213 -4.72 -11.18 -0.64
C THR A 213 -4.52 -10.36 -1.92
N TYR A 214 -3.49 -9.52 -1.95
CA TYR A 214 -3.05 -8.72 -3.10
C TYR A 214 -1.77 -9.25 -3.74
N ALA A 215 -1.14 -10.27 -3.17
CA ALA A 215 0.16 -10.76 -3.61
C ALA A 215 0.16 -11.13 -5.10
N PRO A 216 1.23 -10.80 -5.82
CA PRO A 216 1.42 -11.27 -7.19
C PRO A 216 1.54 -12.80 -7.26
N PRO A 217 1.17 -13.42 -8.40
CA PRO A 217 1.14 -14.87 -8.53
C PRO A 217 2.46 -15.56 -8.20
N GLU A 218 3.60 -15.00 -8.58
CA GLU A 218 4.90 -15.60 -8.32
C GLU A 218 5.11 -15.92 -6.83
N PHE A 219 4.75 -14.99 -5.92
CA PHE A 219 4.86 -15.22 -4.48
C PHE A 219 3.87 -16.29 -3.98
N LEU A 220 2.67 -16.32 -4.54
CA LEU A 220 1.66 -17.31 -4.18
C LEU A 220 2.06 -18.73 -4.60
N TYR A 221 2.83 -18.86 -5.69
CA TYR A 221 3.48 -20.11 -6.11
C TYR A 221 4.88 -20.30 -5.52
N ARG A 222 5.27 -19.51 -4.51
CA ARG A 222 6.53 -19.61 -3.76
C ARG A 222 7.77 -19.42 -4.64
N TYR A 223 7.64 -18.64 -5.72
CA TYR A 223 8.78 -18.23 -6.54
C TYR A 223 9.25 -16.84 -6.13
N ILE A 224 10.54 -16.74 -5.83
CA ILE A 224 11.22 -15.50 -5.47
C ILE A 224 12.24 -15.18 -6.53
N ASP A 225 12.02 -14.10 -7.29
CA ASP A 225 12.99 -13.67 -8.30
C ASP A 225 14.24 -13.10 -7.61
N PRO A 226 15.45 -13.59 -7.94
CA PRO A 226 16.69 -13.10 -7.34
C PRO A 226 17.03 -11.66 -7.77
N ASN A 227 16.50 -11.22 -8.92
CA ASN A 227 16.71 -9.86 -9.40
C ASN A 227 15.86 -8.88 -8.59
N TRP A 228 16.50 -7.92 -7.91
CA TRP A 228 15.82 -6.96 -7.06
C TRP A 228 14.73 -6.16 -7.80
N ASN A 229 15.01 -5.69 -9.04
CA ASN A 229 14.03 -4.95 -9.82
C ASN A 229 12.80 -5.78 -10.17
N ASN A 230 12.99 -7.07 -10.54
CA ASN A 230 11.89 -7.99 -10.81
C ASN A 230 11.10 -8.29 -9.54
N ARG A 231 11.81 -8.54 -8.42
CA ARG A 231 11.16 -8.82 -7.14
C ARG A 231 10.42 -7.62 -6.55
N VAL A 232 10.96 -6.40 -6.71
CA VAL A 232 10.44 -5.21 -6.02
C VAL A 232 9.67 -4.28 -6.97
N LYS A 233 10.31 -3.78 -8.04
CA LYS A 233 9.64 -2.81 -8.94
C LYS A 233 8.52 -3.46 -9.76
N ALA A 234 8.67 -4.71 -10.18
CA ALA A 234 7.60 -5.42 -10.88
C ALA A 234 6.44 -5.79 -9.94
N THR A 235 6.71 -6.01 -8.65
CA THR A 235 5.67 -6.21 -7.63
C THR A 235 4.83 -4.95 -7.47
N ASP A 236 5.43 -3.78 -7.34
CA ASP A 236 4.69 -2.52 -7.25
C ASP A 236 3.83 -2.23 -8.50
N LEU A 237 4.32 -2.61 -9.70
CA LEU A 237 3.50 -2.55 -10.91
C LEU A 237 2.27 -3.47 -10.82
N TYR A 238 2.45 -4.70 -10.35
CA TYR A 238 1.32 -5.63 -10.18
C TYR A 238 0.29 -5.10 -9.18
N LEU A 239 0.75 -4.64 -8.04
CA LEU A 239 -0.10 -4.06 -7.00
C LEU A 239 -0.83 -2.82 -7.51
N PHE A 240 -0.17 -1.99 -8.30
CA PHE A 240 -0.79 -0.83 -8.95
C PHE A 240 -1.88 -1.23 -9.94
N GLY A 241 -1.64 -2.20 -10.81
CA GLY A 241 -2.66 -2.73 -11.71
C GLY A 241 -3.82 -3.38 -10.94
N SER A 242 -3.52 -4.13 -9.88
CA SER A 242 -4.51 -4.71 -8.97
C SER A 242 -5.36 -3.63 -8.28
N LEU A 243 -4.76 -2.49 -7.94
CA LEU A 243 -5.49 -1.33 -7.41
C LEU A 243 -6.41 -0.71 -8.47
N ILE A 244 -6.01 -0.60 -9.75
CA ILE A 244 -6.91 -0.18 -10.84
C ILE A 244 -8.14 -1.09 -10.90
N VAL A 245 -7.93 -2.41 -10.84
CA VAL A 245 -9.06 -3.36 -10.80
C VAL A 245 -10.00 -3.03 -9.65
N PHE A 246 -9.49 -2.76 -8.47
CA PHE A 246 -10.31 -2.41 -7.31
C PHE A 246 -11.13 -1.13 -7.54
N TYR A 247 -10.56 -0.08 -8.11
CA TYR A 247 -11.28 1.18 -8.38
C TYR A 247 -12.53 1.02 -9.24
N PHE A 248 -12.56 0.03 -10.11
CA PHE A 248 -13.66 -0.17 -11.06
C PHE A 248 -14.57 -1.34 -10.71
N THR A 249 -14.11 -2.32 -9.92
CA THR A 249 -14.85 -3.57 -9.69
C THR A 249 -15.05 -3.94 -8.22
N GLY A 250 -14.35 -3.27 -7.29
CA GLY A 250 -14.39 -3.60 -5.86
C GLY A 250 -13.59 -4.85 -5.47
N THR A 251 -12.95 -5.52 -6.43
CA THR A 251 -12.07 -6.68 -6.18
C THR A 251 -10.64 -6.40 -6.64
N ASN A 252 -9.71 -7.33 -6.44
CA ASN A 252 -8.33 -7.19 -6.88
C ASN A 252 -7.98 -8.18 -8.01
N MET A 253 -6.87 -7.95 -8.71
CA MET A 253 -6.43 -8.78 -9.83
C MET A 253 -6.14 -10.22 -9.40
N THR A 254 -5.53 -10.44 -8.26
CA THR A 254 -5.21 -11.76 -7.72
C THR A 254 -6.47 -12.61 -7.55
N SER A 255 -7.53 -12.02 -6.98
CA SER A 255 -8.83 -12.66 -6.85
C SER A 255 -9.49 -12.96 -8.20
N LEU A 256 -9.40 -12.03 -9.17
CA LEU A 256 -9.93 -12.26 -10.52
C LEU A 256 -9.18 -13.39 -11.23
N ILE A 257 -7.85 -13.45 -11.14
CA ILE A 257 -7.06 -14.53 -11.72
C ILE A 257 -7.47 -15.86 -11.07
N SER A 258 -7.51 -15.93 -9.74
CA SER A 258 -7.91 -17.14 -9.00
C SER A 258 -9.30 -17.67 -9.42
N LYS A 259 -10.27 -16.76 -9.55
CA LYS A 259 -11.63 -17.08 -10.00
C LYS A 259 -11.65 -17.68 -11.41
N ASN A 260 -10.80 -17.21 -12.29
CA ASN A 260 -10.76 -17.57 -13.71
C ASN A 260 -9.80 -18.72 -14.04
N MET A 261 -9.07 -19.24 -13.07
CA MET A 261 -8.21 -20.42 -13.22
C MET A 261 -8.95 -21.71 -12.97
N ASN A 262 -8.49 -22.78 -13.61
CA ASN A 262 -8.89 -24.13 -13.22
C ASN A 262 -8.41 -24.42 -11.79
N THR A 263 -9.30 -24.94 -10.96
CA THR A 263 -9.11 -25.18 -9.53
C THR A 263 -7.84 -25.99 -9.23
N ASP A 264 -7.51 -26.98 -10.05
CA ASP A 264 -6.38 -27.89 -9.82
C ASP A 264 -5.01 -27.19 -9.95
N PHE A 265 -4.97 -26.07 -10.69
CA PHE A 265 -3.76 -25.30 -10.94
C PHE A 265 -3.66 -24.03 -10.11
N ARG A 266 -4.63 -23.74 -9.24
CA ARG A 266 -4.57 -22.60 -8.33
C ARG A 266 -3.48 -22.79 -7.27
N TRP A 267 -2.88 -21.70 -6.81
CA TRP A 267 -1.78 -21.69 -5.83
C TRP A 267 -2.12 -22.36 -4.49
N ASP A 268 -3.39 -22.44 -4.10
CA ASP A 268 -3.85 -23.14 -2.89
C ASP A 268 -3.93 -24.67 -3.07
N LYS A 269 -3.83 -25.17 -4.30
CA LYS A 269 -3.89 -26.61 -4.66
C LYS A 269 -2.64 -27.12 -5.33
N TRP A 270 -1.96 -26.26 -6.07
CA TRP A 270 -0.79 -26.61 -6.87
C TRP A 270 0.46 -26.83 -6.00
N ASN A 271 1.12 -27.97 -6.19
CA ASN A 271 2.34 -28.36 -5.49
C ASN A 271 3.57 -28.39 -6.39
N GLY A 272 3.42 -28.13 -7.70
CA GLY A 272 4.51 -28.05 -8.67
C GLY A 272 5.20 -26.67 -8.66
N SER A 273 6.13 -26.48 -9.58
CA SER A 273 6.83 -25.19 -9.72
C SER A 273 5.93 -24.10 -10.31
N PHE A 274 6.32 -22.85 -10.08
CA PHE A 274 5.69 -21.67 -10.71
C PHE A 274 5.74 -21.74 -12.24
N PHE A 275 6.82 -22.31 -12.80
CA PHE A 275 7.01 -22.38 -14.26
C PHE A 275 6.15 -23.47 -14.92
N ASP A 276 5.78 -24.50 -14.18
CA ASP A 276 4.95 -25.60 -14.71
C ASP A 276 3.47 -25.21 -14.83
N VAL A 277 3.03 -24.21 -14.08
CA VAL A 277 1.63 -23.73 -14.09
C VAL A 277 1.39 -22.61 -15.12
N LYS A 278 2.42 -22.26 -15.88
CA LYS A 278 2.50 -21.11 -16.77
C LYS A 278 1.28 -20.90 -17.67
N ASP A 279 0.92 -21.89 -18.46
CA ASP A 279 -0.12 -21.74 -19.49
C ASP A 279 -1.49 -21.55 -18.86
N TYR A 280 -1.77 -22.23 -17.75
CA TYR A 280 -3.03 -22.08 -16.98
C TYR A 280 -3.12 -20.70 -16.32
N LEU A 281 -2.00 -20.20 -15.80
CA LEU A 281 -1.95 -18.90 -15.18
C LEU A 281 -2.15 -17.77 -16.20
N ILE A 282 -1.54 -17.87 -17.39
CA ILE A 282 -1.72 -16.90 -18.49
C ILE A 282 -3.17 -16.93 -18.99
N ASP A 283 -3.77 -18.11 -19.16
CA ASP A 283 -5.20 -18.22 -19.56
C ASP A 283 -6.13 -17.57 -18.53
N GLY A 284 -5.92 -17.87 -17.23
CA GLY A 284 -6.64 -17.23 -16.13
C GLY A 284 -6.49 -15.71 -16.11
N PHE A 285 -5.27 -15.22 -16.36
CA PHE A 285 -4.98 -13.79 -16.43
C PHE A 285 -5.75 -13.09 -17.58
N TYR A 286 -5.73 -13.62 -18.80
CA TYR A 286 -6.46 -13.00 -19.91
C TYR A 286 -7.98 -13.10 -19.74
N LYS A 287 -8.49 -14.16 -19.10
CA LYS A 287 -9.90 -14.24 -18.69
C LYS A 287 -10.25 -13.16 -17.68
N ALA A 288 -9.40 -12.94 -16.68
CA ALA A 288 -9.57 -11.87 -15.69
C ALA A 288 -9.57 -10.46 -16.34
N ILE A 289 -8.69 -10.20 -17.30
CA ILE A 289 -8.70 -8.93 -18.07
C ILE A 289 -10.01 -8.76 -18.85
N ARG A 290 -10.51 -9.82 -19.51
CA ARG A 290 -11.80 -9.74 -20.22
C ARG A 290 -12.95 -9.48 -19.24
N GLU A 291 -12.98 -10.15 -18.10
CA GLU A 291 -13.98 -9.90 -17.07
C GLU A 291 -13.94 -8.46 -16.58
N PHE A 292 -12.75 -7.92 -16.27
CA PHE A 292 -12.56 -6.53 -15.88
C PHE A 292 -13.11 -5.56 -16.94
N LYS A 293 -12.76 -5.75 -18.22
CA LYS A 293 -13.23 -4.89 -19.32
C LYS A 293 -14.75 -4.89 -19.45
N ASN A 294 -15.41 -6.01 -19.18
CA ASN A 294 -16.87 -6.12 -19.21
C ASN A 294 -17.59 -5.32 -18.12
N HIS A 295 -16.90 -4.95 -17.03
CA HIS A 295 -17.45 -4.08 -15.97
C HIS A 295 -17.46 -2.59 -16.34
N ILE A 296 -16.78 -2.21 -17.41
CA ILE A 296 -16.64 -0.80 -17.83
C ILE A 296 -17.50 -0.55 -19.05
N SER A 297 -18.54 0.29 -18.90
CA SER A 297 -19.50 0.59 -19.97
C SER A 297 -18.86 1.28 -21.18
N ASN A 298 -17.88 2.18 -20.95
CA ASN A 298 -17.15 2.84 -22.02
C ASN A 298 -16.06 1.93 -22.58
N LYS A 299 -16.29 1.41 -23.80
CA LYS A 299 -15.41 0.42 -24.45
C LYS A 299 -13.97 0.94 -24.66
N LEU A 300 -13.82 2.20 -25.08
CA LEU A 300 -12.47 2.78 -25.29
C LEU A 300 -11.70 2.84 -23.98
N LEU A 301 -12.35 3.29 -22.90
CA LEU A 301 -11.74 3.30 -21.58
C LEU A 301 -11.42 1.89 -21.10
N ALA A 302 -12.31 0.92 -21.32
CA ALA A 302 -12.09 -0.49 -20.97
C ALA A 302 -10.87 -1.05 -21.70
N ASP A 303 -10.68 -0.74 -22.98
CA ASP A 303 -9.54 -1.18 -23.78
C ASP A 303 -8.22 -0.54 -23.31
N ASP A 304 -8.22 0.76 -23.06
CA ASP A 304 -7.03 1.48 -22.58
C ASP A 304 -6.61 1.01 -21.18
N LEU A 305 -7.56 0.87 -20.24
CA LEU A 305 -7.27 0.34 -18.91
C LEU A 305 -6.85 -1.13 -18.97
N GLY A 306 -7.49 -1.94 -19.81
CA GLY A 306 -7.11 -3.34 -20.06
C GLY A 306 -5.65 -3.45 -20.51
N SER A 307 -5.20 -2.58 -21.42
CA SER A 307 -3.81 -2.52 -21.86
C SER A 307 -2.84 -2.17 -20.72
N ILE A 308 -3.22 -1.22 -19.83
CA ILE A 308 -2.43 -0.91 -18.64
C ILE A 308 -2.33 -2.14 -17.73
N LEU A 309 -3.43 -2.88 -17.53
CA LEU A 309 -3.42 -4.10 -16.72
C LEU A 309 -2.53 -5.18 -17.33
N GLU A 310 -2.52 -5.34 -18.67
CA GLU A 310 -1.62 -6.27 -19.35
C GLU A 310 -0.15 -5.94 -19.08
N TYR A 311 0.21 -4.66 -19.07
CA TYR A 311 1.58 -4.24 -18.77
C TYR A 311 1.93 -4.36 -17.28
N CYS A 312 0.98 -4.08 -16.40
CA CYS A 312 1.23 -4.06 -14.96
C CYS A 312 1.15 -5.44 -14.32
N CYS A 313 0.12 -6.24 -14.69
CA CYS A 313 -0.25 -7.45 -13.97
C CYS A 313 0.12 -8.74 -14.71
N PHE A 314 0.94 -8.68 -15.77
CA PHE A 314 1.38 -9.92 -16.40
C PHE A 314 1.93 -10.90 -15.35
N PRO A 315 1.56 -12.20 -15.41
CA PRO A 315 1.92 -13.16 -14.37
C PRO A 315 3.41 -13.27 -14.07
N TYR A 316 4.27 -13.04 -15.08
CA TYR A 316 5.73 -13.13 -14.96
C TYR A 316 6.33 -11.76 -14.68
N PRO A 317 7.03 -11.55 -13.54
CA PRO A 317 7.57 -10.26 -13.15
C PRO A 317 8.51 -9.65 -14.21
N GLU A 318 9.34 -10.45 -14.86
CA GLU A 318 10.27 -10.01 -15.89
C GLU A 318 9.60 -9.55 -17.20
N LYS A 319 8.30 -9.79 -17.36
CA LYS A 319 7.50 -9.34 -18.50
C LYS A 319 6.58 -8.16 -18.19
N ARG A 320 6.52 -7.74 -16.93
CA ARG A 320 5.77 -6.53 -16.54
C ARG A 320 6.45 -5.27 -17.05
N GLY A 321 5.67 -4.23 -17.19
CA GLY A 321 6.11 -2.91 -17.65
C GLY A 321 5.76 -2.64 -19.11
N HIS A 322 5.81 -1.37 -19.47
CA HIS A 322 5.44 -0.96 -20.83
C HIS A 322 6.50 -1.43 -21.85
N PRO A 323 6.12 -2.14 -22.95
CA PRO A 323 7.09 -2.75 -23.87
C PRO A 323 8.12 -1.77 -24.46
N LYS A 324 7.69 -0.50 -24.71
CA LYS A 324 8.59 0.54 -25.22
C LYS A 324 9.61 1.04 -24.20
N ASN A 325 9.45 0.78 -22.90
CA ASN A 325 10.44 1.15 -21.90
C ASN A 325 11.68 0.25 -21.98
N ALA A 326 11.50 -1.03 -22.29
CA ALA A 326 12.60 -1.96 -22.50
C ALA A 326 13.49 -1.58 -23.70
N GLN A 327 12.96 -0.81 -24.67
CA GLN A 327 13.69 -0.34 -25.86
C GLN A 327 14.42 0.98 -25.63
N THR A 328 14.24 1.61 -24.50
CA THR A 328 14.90 2.88 -24.12
C THR A 328 15.91 2.60 -23.00
N LEU A 329 16.77 3.58 -22.67
CA LEU A 329 17.70 3.48 -21.54
C LEU A 329 17.00 3.48 -20.16
N ARG A 330 15.67 3.58 -20.13
CA ARG A 330 14.85 3.48 -18.91
C ARG A 330 14.57 2.04 -18.59
N THR A 331 14.40 1.73 -17.30
CA THR A 331 13.96 0.39 -16.88
C THR A 331 12.54 0.13 -17.38
N GLN A 332 12.23 -1.09 -17.75
CA GLN A 332 10.87 -1.49 -18.19
C GLN A 332 9.78 -1.18 -17.15
N TYR A 333 10.14 -1.10 -15.86
CA TYR A 333 9.22 -0.85 -14.73
C TYR A 333 8.95 0.64 -14.48
N ASP A 334 9.42 1.55 -15.37
CA ASP A 334 9.16 2.99 -15.26
C ASP A 334 7.68 3.32 -15.50
N PHE A 335 7.09 4.13 -14.63
CA PHE A 335 5.68 4.54 -14.67
C PHE A 335 5.37 5.66 -15.66
N GLU A 336 6.35 6.32 -16.30
CA GLU A 336 6.15 7.52 -17.12
C GLU A 336 5.06 7.36 -18.18
N ARG A 337 5.06 6.24 -18.92
CA ARG A 337 4.09 5.99 -19.97
C ARG A 337 2.69 5.69 -19.43
N ILE A 338 2.62 5.02 -18.28
CA ILE A 338 1.35 4.75 -17.57
C ILE A 338 0.76 6.07 -17.10
N ILE A 339 1.58 6.94 -16.47
CA ILE A 339 1.18 8.29 -16.02
C ILE A 339 0.64 9.10 -17.20
N SER A 340 1.37 9.15 -18.34
CA SER A 340 0.96 9.88 -19.53
C SER A 340 -0.36 9.34 -20.10
N THR A 341 -0.56 8.02 -20.10
CA THR A 341 -1.82 7.39 -20.55
C THR A 341 -2.98 7.78 -19.64
N LEU A 342 -2.81 7.70 -18.32
CA LEU A 342 -3.85 8.06 -17.35
C LEU A 342 -4.23 9.55 -17.42
N ASP A 343 -3.25 10.45 -17.64
CA ASP A 343 -3.53 11.87 -17.85
C ASP A 343 -4.37 12.08 -19.12
N LEU A 344 -4.01 11.41 -20.22
CA LEU A 344 -4.79 11.48 -21.47
C LEU A 344 -6.21 10.96 -21.27
N LEU A 345 -6.40 9.84 -20.55
CA LEU A 345 -7.72 9.29 -20.26
C LEU A 345 -8.57 10.25 -19.42
N SER A 346 -7.96 10.87 -18.40
CA SER A 346 -8.65 11.89 -17.58
C SER A 346 -9.13 13.08 -18.43
N ARG A 347 -8.28 13.60 -19.31
CA ARG A 347 -8.63 14.71 -20.22
C ARG A 347 -9.73 14.34 -21.20
N ARG A 348 -9.68 13.14 -21.77
CA ARG A 348 -10.74 12.63 -22.68
C ARG A 348 -12.07 12.49 -21.94
N ALA A 349 -12.08 11.97 -20.72
CA ALA A 349 -13.29 11.85 -19.90
C ALA A 349 -13.91 13.22 -19.60
N ILE A 350 -13.10 14.23 -19.24
CA ILE A 350 -13.55 15.61 -19.02
C ILE A 350 -14.17 16.19 -20.30
N PHE A 351 -13.52 15.97 -21.45
CA PHE A 351 -14.04 16.46 -22.74
C PHE A 351 -15.40 15.85 -23.08
N THR A 352 -15.55 14.53 -22.92
CA THR A 352 -16.80 13.83 -23.20
C THR A 352 -17.96 14.35 -22.34
N LEU A 353 -17.73 14.66 -21.05
CA LEU A 353 -18.76 15.19 -20.15
C LEU A 353 -19.13 16.67 -20.44
N LYS A 354 -18.25 17.45 -21.05
CA LYS A 354 -18.52 18.86 -21.38
C LYS A 354 -19.31 19.04 -22.69
N TYR A 355 -19.28 18.07 -23.57
CA TYR A 355 -19.83 18.18 -24.92
C TYR A 355 -20.92 17.15 -25.25
N ASN A 356 -21.30 16.30 -24.26
CA ASN A 356 -22.54 15.50 -24.28
C ASN A 356 -23.50 16.04 -23.21
#